data_c7f8f705f8d433908853467cc21a5297
#
_entry.id   c7f8f705f8d433908853467cc21a5297
#
_cell.length_a   1.000
_cell.length_b   1.000
_cell.length_c   1.000
_cell.angle_alpha   90.00
_cell.angle_beta   90.00
_cell.angle_gamma   90.00
#
_symmetry.space_group_name_H-M   'P 1'
#
loop_
_entity.id
_entity.type
_entity.pdbx_description
1 polymer ?
#
loop_
_entity_poly.entity_id
_entity_poly.type
_entity_poly.pdbx_seq_one_letter_code
_entity_poly.pdbx_strand_id
1 'polypeptide(L)'
;MGHDAITGGDPPPTGLAAPHDHGGPLWWDPLSHRPAHANPETGPLLGVVGVLVGSNVIANEVLPSWAYIPWNIGVAGALVWVARRWGRTTPRELGLAPDRIRSGLLWGGLAALAVVGTTAVGALLPVTRELFQDDRAAGLSLGGLATYALVEIPFGTVLAEETMFRGVLPAMFRRRFAHRRNWAVRGDLAAATLFGLWHVLPSLDLAASNTALKDLPFGLGVPVAIAGSVAATAVAGLGFTCLRNRSGSLVAPVLLHWAINGSGIVAAWIVQH
;
A
#
# COMPACT_ATOMS: atom_id res chain seq x y z
N MET A 1 -48.39 51.97 36.00
CA MET A 1 -47.62 52.63 34.93
C MET A 1 -46.19 52.12 35.03
N GLY A 2 -45.81 51.18 34.23
CA GLY A 2 -44.46 50.60 34.17
C GLY A 2 -44.33 49.88 32.83
N HIS A 3 -43.54 50.44 31.95
CA HIS A 3 -43.25 49.88 30.65
C HIS A 3 -42.07 48.92 30.79
N ASP A 4 -42.31 47.67 30.53
CA ASP A 4 -41.25 46.64 30.33
C ASP A 4 -40.74 46.68 28.90
N ALA A 5 -39.48 47.07 28.75
CA ALA A 5 -38.75 47.01 27.50
C ALA A 5 -38.23 45.60 27.27
N ILE A 6 -38.73 44.96 26.21
CA ILE A 6 -38.21 43.67 25.73
C ILE A 6 -36.93 43.96 24.95
N THR A 7 -35.79 43.60 25.53
CA THR A 7 -34.50 43.61 24.84
C THR A 7 -34.42 42.34 24.01
N GLY A 8 -34.50 42.49 22.65
CA GLY A 8 -34.20 41.45 21.69
C GLY A 8 -32.72 41.12 21.76
N GLY A 9 -32.41 39.91 22.17
CA GLY A 9 -31.06 39.36 22.06
C GLY A 9 -30.78 38.98 20.59
N ASP A 10 -29.74 39.56 20.02
CA ASP A 10 -29.21 39.15 18.72
C ASP A 10 -28.85 37.67 18.73
N PRO A 11 -29.14 36.93 17.64
CA PRO A 11 -28.65 35.57 17.54
C PRO A 11 -27.11 35.56 17.49
N PRO A 12 -26.45 34.56 18.09
CA PRO A 12 -25.01 34.50 18.08
C PRO A 12 -24.49 34.45 16.63
N PRO A 13 -23.34 35.08 16.32
CA PRO A 13 -22.80 35.12 14.99
C PRO A 13 -22.57 33.69 14.52
N THR A 14 -23.15 33.33 13.36
CA THR A 14 -22.90 32.11 12.65
C THR A 14 -21.39 31.97 12.48
N GLY A 15 -20.81 31.01 13.21
CA GLY A 15 -19.38 30.76 13.22
C GLY A 15 -18.87 30.57 11.79
N LEU A 16 -18.02 31.48 11.36
CA LEU A 16 -17.17 31.30 10.21
C LEU A 16 -16.44 29.98 10.39
N ALA A 17 -16.72 29.04 9.51
CA ALA A 17 -15.98 27.79 9.45
C ALA A 17 -14.48 28.13 9.42
N ALA A 18 -13.73 27.59 10.37
CA ALA A 18 -12.29 27.76 10.40
C ALA A 18 -11.72 27.38 9.02
N PRO A 19 -10.77 28.15 8.47
CA PRO A 19 -10.17 27.82 7.18
C PRO A 19 -9.63 26.39 7.25
N HIS A 20 -10.09 25.55 6.34
CA HIS A 20 -9.62 24.19 6.20
C HIS A 20 -8.12 24.24 5.98
N ASP A 21 -7.33 23.78 6.96
CA ASP A 21 -5.89 23.65 6.86
C ASP A 21 -5.59 22.48 5.91
N HIS A 22 -5.61 22.77 4.61
CA HIS A 22 -5.23 21.83 3.55
C HIS A 22 -3.71 21.73 3.49
N GLY A 23 -3.13 21.11 4.51
CA GLY A 23 -1.68 21.01 4.66
C GLY A 23 -0.95 20.07 3.71
N GLY A 24 -1.51 19.80 2.53
CA GLY A 24 -0.87 19.00 1.48
C GLY A 24 -0.98 19.66 0.10
N PRO A 25 -0.14 19.29 -0.88
CA PRO A 25 -0.27 19.76 -2.26
C PRO A 25 -1.65 19.39 -2.84
N LEU A 26 -2.16 20.19 -3.79
CA LEU A 26 -3.51 20.06 -4.37
C LEU A 26 -3.82 18.68 -4.98
N TRP A 27 -2.80 17.89 -5.35
CA TRP A 27 -2.93 16.51 -5.84
C TRP A 27 -2.97 15.46 -4.72
N TRP A 28 -2.68 15.89 -3.50
CA TRP A 28 -2.73 15.11 -2.28
C TRP A 28 -3.94 15.54 -1.47
N ASP A 29 -5.14 15.04 -1.81
CA ASP A 29 -6.30 15.16 -0.93
C ASP A 29 -6.29 13.98 0.05
N PRO A 30 -5.65 14.11 1.22
CA PRO A 30 -5.81 13.14 2.28
C PRO A 30 -7.27 13.22 2.65
N LEU A 31 -8.04 12.16 2.43
CA LEU A 31 -9.44 12.02 2.84
C LEU A 31 -9.76 13.01 3.95
N SER A 32 -10.37 14.12 3.60
CA SER A 32 -10.24 15.46 4.12
C SER A 32 -10.70 15.67 5.58
N HIS A 33 -10.92 14.62 6.33
CA HIS A 33 -11.39 14.77 7.70
C HIS A 33 -10.34 14.26 8.67
N ARG A 34 -9.77 15.18 9.41
CA ARG A 34 -9.04 14.87 10.64
C ARG A 34 -9.85 13.84 11.42
N PRO A 35 -9.27 12.70 11.83
CA PRO A 35 -10.01 11.69 12.59
C PRO A 35 -10.67 12.36 13.80
N ALA A 36 -11.98 12.19 13.95
CA ALA A 36 -12.76 12.82 15.01
C ALA A 36 -12.26 12.44 16.42
N HIS A 37 -11.52 11.34 16.52
CA HIS A 37 -10.89 10.87 17.75
C HIS A 37 -9.42 10.55 17.47
N ALA A 38 -8.51 11.41 17.95
CA ALA A 38 -7.12 11.02 18.11
C ALA A 38 -7.09 9.81 19.06
N ASN A 39 -6.58 8.66 18.60
CA ASN A 39 -6.35 7.55 19.52
C ASN A 39 -4.88 7.61 19.96
N PRO A 40 -4.58 8.13 21.15
CA PRO A 40 -3.21 8.19 21.65
C PRO A 40 -2.65 6.81 22.02
N GLU A 41 -3.50 5.75 22.05
CA GLU A 41 -3.08 4.41 22.41
C GLU A 41 -2.13 3.83 21.38
N THR A 42 -0.88 3.69 21.78
CA THR A 42 0.18 3.09 20.96
C THR A 42 0.08 1.56 20.94
N GLY A 43 -0.54 0.95 21.92
CA GLY A 43 -0.63 -0.51 22.07
C GLY A 43 -1.16 -1.23 20.84
N PRO A 44 -2.37 -0.90 20.33
CA PRO A 44 -2.90 -1.55 19.12
C PRO A 44 -2.04 -1.37 17.88
N LEU A 45 -1.41 -0.19 17.72
CA LEU A 45 -0.50 0.06 16.59
C LEU A 45 0.77 -0.79 16.70
N LEU A 46 1.39 -0.89 17.88
CA LEU A 46 2.55 -1.75 18.10
C LEU A 46 2.19 -3.22 17.91
N GLY A 47 0.99 -3.64 18.33
CA GLY A 47 0.47 -4.98 18.08
C GLY A 47 0.35 -5.28 16.58
N VAL A 48 -0.19 -4.35 15.79
CA VAL A 48 -0.28 -4.47 14.31
C VAL A 48 1.11 -4.58 13.70
N VAL A 49 2.06 -3.73 14.08
CA VAL A 49 3.43 -3.78 13.56
C VAL A 49 4.11 -5.09 13.96
N GLY A 50 3.93 -5.56 15.20
CA GLY A 50 4.46 -6.84 15.66
C GLY A 50 3.91 -8.04 14.89
N VAL A 51 2.59 -8.06 14.63
CA VAL A 51 1.95 -9.10 13.79
C VAL A 51 2.49 -9.05 12.36
N LEU A 52 2.70 -7.86 11.79
CA LEU A 52 3.28 -7.72 10.46
C LEU A 52 4.69 -8.30 10.40
N VAL A 53 5.58 -7.92 11.32
CA VAL A 53 6.95 -8.43 11.35
C VAL A 53 6.95 -9.95 11.52
N GLY A 54 6.19 -10.47 12.49
CA GLY A 54 6.06 -11.92 12.70
C GLY A 54 5.49 -12.64 11.48
N SER A 55 4.46 -12.08 10.84
CA SER A 55 3.87 -12.65 9.63
C SER A 55 4.84 -12.66 8.45
N ASN A 56 5.67 -11.63 8.29
CA ASN A 56 6.69 -11.60 7.25
C ASN A 56 7.67 -12.77 7.39
N VAL A 57 8.21 -12.95 8.61
CA VAL A 57 9.12 -14.07 8.88
C VAL A 57 8.43 -15.42 8.65
N ILE A 58 7.22 -15.59 9.20
CA ILE A 58 6.47 -16.86 9.05
C ILE A 58 6.18 -17.15 7.58
N ALA A 59 5.72 -16.16 6.83
CA ALA A 59 5.34 -16.34 5.42
C ALA A 59 6.53 -16.66 4.50
N ASN A 60 7.71 -16.10 4.77
CA ASN A 60 8.87 -16.29 3.91
C ASN A 60 9.77 -17.44 4.34
N GLU A 61 9.83 -17.78 5.67
CA GLU A 61 10.82 -18.73 6.18
C GLU A 61 10.20 -20.05 6.67
N VAL A 62 8.87 -20.08 6.95
CA VAL A 62 8.28 -21.20 7.69
C VAL A 62 7.16 -21.90 6.92
N LEU A 63 6.33 -21.13 6.18
CA LEU A 63 5.12 -21.68 5.59
C LEU A 63 5.39 -22.52 4.33
N PRO A 64 4.74 -23.67 4.18
CA PRO A 64 4.68 -24.35 2.89
C PRO A 64 3.86 -23.52 1.90
N SER A 65 4.17 -23.65 0.60
CA SER A 65 3.56 -22.84 -0.47
C SER A 65 2.01 -22.85 -0.48
N TRP A 66 1.38 -23.98 -0.19
CA TRP A 66 -0.08 -24.09 -0.14
C TRP A 66 -0.73 -23.26 0.97
N ALA A 67 0.01 -22.96 2.04
CA ALA A 67 -0.50 -22.20 3.18
C ALA A 67 -0.32 -20.68 3.00
N TYR A 68 0.47 -20.24 2.01
CA TYR A 68 0.82 -18.83 1.80
C TYR A 68 -0.40 -17.94 1.56
N ILE A 69 -1.29 -18.32 0.64
CA ILE A 69 -2.51 -17.55 0.32
C ILE A 69 -3.44 -17.47 1.53
N PRO A 70 -3.90 -18.60 2.14
CA PRO A 70 -4.82 -18.52 3.27
C PRO A 70 -4.22 -17.80 4.48
N TRP A 71 -2.91 -17.91 4.71
CA TRP A 71 -2.22 -17.16 5.77
C TRP A 71 -2.31 -15.66 5.55
N ASN A 72 -1.91 -15.17 4.37
CA ASN A 72 -1.88 -13.74 4.08
C ASN A 72 -3.28 -13.12 4.09
N ILE A 73 -4.29 -13.82 3.57
CA ILE A 73 -5.69 -13.39 3.65
C ILE A 73 -6.14 -13.35 5.12
N GLY A 74 -5.81 -14.38 5.90
CA GLY A 74 -6.16 -14.46 7.32
C GLY A 74 -5.54 -13.31 8.13
N VAL A 75 -4.25 -13.05 7.92
CA VAL A 75 -3.53 -11.95 8.59
C VAL A 75 -4.12 -10.60 8.19
N ALA A 76 -4.36 -10.35 6.88
CA ALA A 76 -4.98 -9.11 6.43
C ALA A 76 -6.37 -8.90 7.07
N GLY A 77 -7.20 -9.94 7.11
CA GLY A 77 -8.52 -9.90 7.76
C GLY A 77 -8.43 -9.63 9.26
N ALA A 78 -7.50 -10.30 9.96
CA ALA A 78 -7.27 -10.09 11.39
C ALA A 78 -6.81 -8.66 11.68
N LEU A 79 -5.93 -8.09 10.85
CA LEU A 79 -5.45 -6.72 11.02
C LEU A 79 -6.54 -5.68 10.73
N VAL A 80 -7.42 -5.91 9.75
CA VAL A 80 -8.62 -5.08 9.53
C VAL A 80 -9.52 -5.14 10.76
N TRP A 81 -9.73 -6.34 11.33
CA TRP A 81 -10.55 -6.49 12.54
C TRP A 81 -9.93 -5.74 13.73
N VAL A 82 -8.61 -5.85 13.96
CA VAL A 82 -7.87 -5.12 15.00
C VAL A 82 -8.02 -3.60 14.80
N ALA A 83 -7.78 -3.13 13.57
CA ALA A 83 -7.88 -1.71 13.25
C ALA A 83 -9.30 -1.16 13.49
N ARG A 84 -10.32 -1.96 13.17
CA ARG A 84 -11.72 -1.59 13.40
C ARG A 84 -12.11 -1.64 14.88
N ARG A 85 -11.74 -2.72 15.58
CA ARG A 85 -12.21 -3.01 16.94
C ARG A 85 -11.44 -2.19 18.00
N TRP A 86 -10.14 -2.10 17.86
CA TRP A 86 -9.27 -1.40 18.83
C TRP A 86 -8.75 -0.07 18.30
N GLY A 87 -8.40 0.00 17.02
CA GLY A 87 -8.01 1.26 16.37
C GLY A 87 -9.20 2.20 16.08
N ARG A 88 -10.45 1.72 16.23
CA ARG A 88 -11.69 2.47 15.97
C ARG A 88 -11.74 3.11 14.57
N THR A 89 -11.07 2.49 13.59
CA THR A 89 -11.04 3.00 12.22
C THR A 89 -12.38 2.73 11.51
N THR A 90 -12.74 3.59 10.57
CA THR A 90 -13.94 3.44 9.74
C THR A 90 -13.60 2.70 8.44
N PRO A 91 -14.59 2.10 7.74
CA PRO A 91 -14.37 1.54 6.40
C PRO A 91 -13.78 2.55 5.41
N ARG A 92 -14.16 3.82 5.51
CA ARG A 92 -13.66 4.90 4.65
C ARG A 92 -12.18 5.18 4.91
N GLU A 93 -11.75 5.22 6.16
CA GLU A 93 -10.33 5.38 6.52
C GLU A 93 -9.49 4.19 6.03
N LEU A 94 -10.05 2.99 6.04
CA LEU A 94 -9.41 1.77 5.52
C LEU A 94 -9.44 1.67 3.98
N GLY A 95 -10.18 2.55 3.27
CA GLY A 95 -10.38 2.45 1.83
C GLY A 95 -11.35 1.36 1.37
N LEU A 96 -12.18 0.86 2.30
CA LEU A 96 -13.15 -0.22 2.09
C LEU A 96 -14.58 0.31 1.94
N ALA A 97 -14.78 1.59 1.70
CA ALA A 97 -16.11 2.20 1.56
C ALA A 97 -16.74 1.80 0.21
N PRO A 98 -17.95 1.20 0.19
CA PRO A 98 -18.59 0.70 -1.04
C PRO A 98 -18.87 1.80 -2.07
N ASP A 99 -19.18 3.01 -1.62
CA ASP A 99 -19.44 4.19 -2.46
C ASP A 99 -18.19 4.66 -3.23
N ARG A 100 -16.99 4.15 -2.90
CA ARG A 100 -15.72 4.48 -3.53
C ARG A 100 -15.21 3.42 -4.52
N ILE A 101 -15.89 2.30 -4.66
CA ILE A 101 -15.46 1.20 -5.55
C ILE A 101 -15.37 1.69 -7.01
N ARG A 102 -16.34 2.45 -7.52
CA ARG A 102 -16.31 2.97 -8.89
C ARG A 102 -15.11 3.89 -9.14
N SER A 103 -14.81 4.76 -8.19
CA SER A 103 -13.61 5.61 -8.25
C SER A 103 -12.34 4.77 -8.22
N GLY A 104 -12.30 3.73 -7.37
CA GLY A 104 -11.20 2.77 -7.30
C GLY A 104 -10.95 2.05 -8.62
N LEU A 105 -12.01 1.55 -9.25
CA LEU A 105 -11.92 0.88 -10.57
C LEU A 105 -11.43 1.83 -11.66
N LEU A 106 -11.91 3.08 -11.70
CA LEU A 106 -11.50 4.06 -12.69
C LEU A 106 -10.01 4.41 -12.55
N TRP A 107 -9.59 4.89 -11.38
CA TRP A 107 -8.22 5.33 -11.17
C TRP A 107 -7.23 4.17 -11.22
N GLY A 108 -7.58 3.03 -10.61
CA GLY A 108 -6.77 1.82 -10.65
C GLY A 108 -6.68 1.20 -12.02
N GLY A 109 -7.79 1.15 -12.76
CA GLY A 109 -7.82 0.66 -14.13
C GLY A 109 -6.98 1.49 -15.10
N LEU A 110 -7.07 2.83 -15.03
CA LEU A 110 -6.22 3.72 -15.83
C LEU A 110 -4.73 3.53 -15.52
N ALA A 111 -4.38 3.46 -14.23
CA ALA A 111 -3.00 3.23 -13.81
C ALA A 111 -2.50 1.84 -14.24
N ALA A 112 -3.32 0.81 -14.09
CA ALA A 112 -3.01 -0.55 -14.52
C ALA A 112 -2.79 -0.64 -16.04
N LEU A 113 -3.67 -0.01 -16.84
CA LEU A 113 -3.51 0.05 -18.30
C LEU A 113 -2.21 0.75 -18.72
N ALA A 114 -1.86 1.85 -18.05
CA ALA A 114 -0.61 2.56 -18.32
C ALA A 114 0.61 1.66 -18.02
N VAL A 115 0.61 0.93 -16.90
CA VAL A 115 1.68 0.00 -16.53
C VAL A 115 1.77 -1.17 -17.50
N VAL A 116 0.65 -1.84 -17.79
CA VAL A 116 0.63 -2.97 -18.76
C VAL A 116 1.14 -2.52 -20.12
N GLY A 117 0.70 -1.34 -20.60
CA GLY A 117 1.17 -0.78 -21.86
C GLY A 117 2.69 -0.50 -21.85
N THR A 118 3.19 0.13 -20.78
CA THR A 118 4.64 0.41 -20.63
C THR A 118 5.45 -0.88 -20.57
N THR A 119 5.00 -1.88 -19.79
CA THR A 119 5.64 -3.21 -19.70
C THR A 119 5.66 -3.91 -21.05
N ALA A 120 4.54 -3.89 -21.79
CA ALA A 120 4.45 -4.49 -23.12
C ALA A 120 5.42 -3.83 -24.11
N VAL A 121 5.47 -2.49 -24.14
CA VAL A 121 6.44 -1.76 -24.98
C VAL A 121 7.87 -2.10 -24.56
N GLY A 122 8.18 -2.11 -23.27
CA GLY A 122 9.51 -2.45 -22.77
C GLY A 122 9.95 -3.88 -23.14
N ALA A 123 9.03 -4.84 -23.08
CA ALA A 123 9.33 -6.24 -23.46
C ALA A 123 9.55 -6.42 -24.97
N LEU A 124 8.94 -5.56 -25.81
CA LEU A 124 9.08 -5.62 -27.27
C LEU A 124 10.33 -4.89 -27.77
N LEU A 125 10.86 -3.93 -27.02
CA LEU A 125 12.05 -3.18 -27.43
C LEU A 125 13.33 -3.98 -27.17
N PRO A 126 14.21 -4.21 -28.17
CA PRO A 126 15.44 -4.99 -27.99
C PRO A 126 16.33 -4.48 -26.88
N VAL A 127 16.43 -3.15 -26.71
CA VAL A 127 17.29 -2.49 -25.72
C VAL A 127 16.87 -2.72 -24.26
N THR A 128 15.59 -3.03 -24.01
CA THR A 128 15.05 -3.27 -22.68
C THR A 128 14.60 -4.71 -22.44
N ARG A 129 14.60 -5.54 -23.49
CA ARG A 129 14.12 -6.92 -23.42
C ARG A 129 14.83 -7.76 -22.36
N GLU A 130 16.14 -7.56 -22.21
CA GLU A 130 16.95 -8.29 -21.21
C GLU A 130 16.56 -7.97 -19.76
N LEU A 131 15.94 -6.81 -19.50
CA LEU A 131 15.44 -6.45 -18.18
C LEU A 131 14.25 -7.30 -17.72
N PHE A 132 13.61 -8.02 -18.65
CA PHE A 132 12.47 -8.91 -18.37
C PHE A 132 12.89 -10.38 -18.19
N GLN A 133 14.16 -10.68 -18.01
CA GLN A 133 14.59 -12.03 -17.64
C GLN A 133 14.29 -12.25 -16.15
N ASP A 134 13.49 -13.29 -15.87
CA ASP A 134 13.09 -13.67 -14.50
C ASP A 134 13.02 -15.20 -14.41
N ASP A 135 13.90 -15.79 -13.60
CA ASP A 135 14.01 -17.23 -13.44
C ASP A 135 12.70 -17.89 -12.95
N ARG A 136 11.85 -17.12 -12.27
CA ARG A 136 10.51 -17.60 -11.85
C ARG A 136 9.61 -17.91 -13.03
N ALA A 137 9.80 -17.24 -14.17
CA ALA A 137 9.01 -17.46 -15.39
C ALA A 137 9.51 -18.62 -16.24
N ALA A 138 10.83 -18.91 -16.22
CA ALA A 138 11.49 -19.85 -17.12
C ALA A 138 10.95 -21.28 -17.08
N GLY A 139 10.47 -21.73 -15.90
CA GLY A 139 9.93 -23.09 -15.72
C GLY A 139 8.40 -23.19 -15.76
N LEU A 140 7.68 -22.09 -16.00
CA LEU A 140 6.22 -22.11 -15.96
C LEU A 140 5.62 -22.61 -17.27
N SER A 141 4.71 -23.58 -17.17
CA SER A 141 3.76 -23.86 -18.25
C SER A 141 2.76 -22.71 -18.38
N LEU A 142 2.04 -22.62 -19.51
CA LEU A 142 0.98 -21.61 -19.68
C LEU A 142 -0.08 -21.67 -18.57
N GLY A 143 -0.46 -22.88 -18.12
CA GLY A 143 -1.38 -23.05 -16.98
C GLY A 143 -0.78 -22.59 -15.68
N GLY A 144 0.51 -22.86 -15.43
CA GLY A 144 1.24 -22.35 -14.27
C GLY A 144 1.34 -20.83 -14.26
N LEU A 145 1.68 -20.21 -15.40
CA LEU A 145 1.68 -18.76 -15.57
C LEU A 145 0.31 -18.14 -15.25
N ALA A 146 -0.77 -18.73 -15.80
CA ALA A 146 -2.12 -18.25 -15.55
C ALA A 146 -2.49 -18.34 -14.05
N THR A 147 -2.19 -19.46 -13.38
CA THR A 147 -2.41 -19.62 -11.95
C THR A 147 -1.60 -18.60 -11.15
N TYR A 148 -0.32 -18.45 -11.46
CA TYR A 148 0.55 -17.51 -10.77
C TYR A 148 0.07 -16.06 -10.93
N ALA A 149 -0.21 -15.62 -12.17
CA ALA A 149 -0.61 -14.24 -12.45
C ALA A 149 -2.03 -13.89 -11.96
N LEU A 150 -2.98 -14.84 -12.01
CA LEU A 150 -4.40 -14.58 -11.74
C LEU A 150 -4.85 -15.02 -10.34
N VAL A 151 -4.08 -15.85 -9.64
CA VAL A 151 -4.45 -16.37 -8.31
C VAL A 151 -3.37 -16.05 -7.28
N GLU A 152 -2.12 -16.47 -7.50
CA GLU A 152 -1.08 -16.33 -6.47
C GLU A 152 -0.70 -14.87 -6.24
N ILE A 153 -0.45 -14.11 -7.29
CA ILE A 153 -0.11 -12.68 -7.17
C ILE A 153 -1.26 -11.90 -6.51
N PRO A 154 -2.51 -11.90 -7.03
CA PRO A 154 -3.55 -11.06 -6.46
C PRO A 154 -3.97 -11.47 -5.04
N PHE A 155 -4.10 -12.76 -4.75
CA PHE A 155 -4.60 -13.26 -3.47
C PHE A 155 -3.51 -13.62 -2.46
N GLY A 156 -2.35 -14.05 -2.92
CA GLY A 156 -1.22 -14.37 -2.05
C GLY A 156 -0.45 -13.14 -1.59
N THR A 157 -0.30 -12.14 -2.45
CA THR A 157 0.56 -10.98 -2.18
C THR A 157 -0.22 -9.68 -2.16
N VAL A 158 -0.79 -9.28 -3.30
CA VAL A 158 -1.28 -7.92 -3.53
C VAL A 158 -2.41 -7.53 -2.58
N LEU A 159 -3.44 -8.37 -2.46
CA LEU A 159 -4.60 -8.08 -1.60
C LEU A 159 -4.19 -7.89 -0.14
N ALA A 160 -3.31 -8.74 0.35
CA ALA A 160 -2.82 -8.67 1.71
C ALA A 160 -1.96 -7.41 1.92
N GLU A 161 -0.98 -7.17 1.06
CA GLU A 161 -0.08 -6.02 1.18
C GLU A 161 -0.82 -4.69 1.06
N GLU A 162 -1.71 -4.53 0.09
CA GLU A 162 -2.47 -3.28 -0.05
C GLU A 162 -3.42 -3.05 1.14
N THR A 163 -4.04 -4.12 1.65
CA THR A 163 -4.87 -4.02 2.86
C THR A 163 -4.05 -3.58 4.07
N MET A 164 -2.88 -4.13 4.26
CA MET A 164 -1.99 -3.81 5.38
C MET A 164 -1.37 -2.41 5.25
N PHE A 165 -0.75 -2.11 4.11
CA PHE A 165 0.11 -0.94 3.93
C PHE A 165 -0.62 0.29 3.37
N ARG A 166 -1.81 0.16 2.76
CA ARG A 166 -2.64 1.29 2.25
C ARG A 166 -3.97 1.41 2.97
N GLY A 167 -4.40 0.34 3.66
CA GLY A 167 -5.58 0.35 4.51
C GLY A 167 -5.25 0.58 5.97
N VAL A 168 -4.77 -0.48 6.63
CA VAL A 168 -4.65 -0.54 8.10
C VAL A 168 -3.60 0.42 8.64
N LEU A 169 -2.36 0.31 8.20
CA LEU A 169 -1.26 1.11 8.76
C LEU A 169 -1.45 2.62 8.57
N PRO A 170 -1.78 3.13 7.35
CA PRO A 170 -2.01 4.56 7.20
C PRO A 170 -3.15 5.07 8.07
N ALA A 171 -4.26 4.32 8.18
CA ALA A 171 -5.40 4.72 9.01
C ALA A 171 -5.00 4.82 10.49
N MET A 172 -4.25 3.86 11.01
CA MET A 172 -3.81 3.85 12.40
C MET A 172 -2.73 4.91 12.67
N PHE A 173 -1.74 5.07 11.79
CA PHE A 173 -0.72 6.11 11.92
C PHE A 173 -1.32 7.52 11.83
N ARG A 174 -2.25 7.75 10.90
CA ARG A 174 -2.93 9.05 10.78
C ARG A 174 -3.66 9.40 12.08
N ARG A 175 -4.34 8.45 12.72
CA ARG A 175 -4.96 8.65 14.03
C ARG A 175 -3.94 8.91 15.13
N ARG A 176 -2.82 8.21 15.13
CA ARG A 176 -1.72 8.43 16.09
C ARG A 176 -1.11 9.82 15.94
N PHE A 177 -0.98 10.33 14.72
CA PHE A 177 -0.41 11.63 14.42
C PHE A 177 -1.44 12.77 14.35
N ALA A 178 -2.73 12.51 14.60
CA ALA A 178 -3.82 13.48 14.41
C ALA A 178 -3.59 14.82 15.10
N HIS A 179 -2.80 14.87 16.19
CA HIS A 179 -2.45 16.09 16.93
C HIS A 179 -1.27 16.86 16.30
N ARG A 180 -0.59 16.30 15.31
CA ARG A 180 0.58 16.91 14.67
C ARG A 180 0.20 17.67 13.40
N ARG A 181 1.01 18.70 13.06
CA ARG A 181 0.94 19.30 11.73
C ARG A 181 1.32 18.25 10.67
N ASN A 182 0.67 18.27 9.51
CA ASN A 182 0.87 17.31 8.42
C ASN A 182 0.66 15.83 8.85
N TRP A 183 -0.29 15.59 9.74
CA TRP A 183 -0.60 14.29 10.31
C TRP A 183 -0.83 13.19 9.27
N ALA A 184 -1.52 13.52 8.17
CA ALA A 184 -1.80 12.57 7.10
C ALA A 184 -0.52 12.14 6.38
N VAL A 185 0.32 13.12 5.99
CA VAL A 185 1.61 12.87 5.32
C VAL A 185 2.52 12.03 6.23
N ARG A 186 2.58 12.35 7.53
CA ARG A 186 3.36 11.57 8.49
C ARG A 186 2.89 10.12 8.59
N GLY A 187 1.58 9.89 8.59
CA GLY A 187 1.00 8.55 8.61
C GLY A 187 1.33 7.76 7.35
N ASP A 188 1.24 8.40 6.20
CA ASP A 188 1.52 7.79 4.91
C ASP A 188 3.01 7.48 4.72
N LEU A 189 3.89 8.40 5.13
CA LEU A 189 5.34 8.17 5.12
C LEU A 189 5.74 7.01 6.04
N ALA A 190 5.18 6.94 7.25
CA ALA A 190 5.45 5.85 8.18
C ALA A 190 5.02 4.49 7.59
N ALA A 191 3.84 4.42 6.97
CA ALA A 191 3.37 3.20 6.33
C ALA A 191 4.22 2.82 5.10
N ALA A 192 4.63 3.78 4.27
CA ALA A 192 5.49 3.54 3.12
C ALA A 192 6.90 3.10 3.53
N THR A 193 7.46 3.65 4.61
CA THR A 193 8.73 3.21 5.17
C THR A 193 8.64 1.75 5.65
N LEU A 194 7.58 1.38 6.36
CA LEU A 194 7.37 -0.01 6.77
C LEU A 194 7.18 -0.95 5.57
N PHE A 195 6.55 -0.47 4.50
CA PHE A 195 6.45 -1.24 3.25
C PHE A 195 7.82 -1.47 2.61
N GLY A 196 8.69 -0.47 2.61
CA GLY A 196 10.08 -0.67 2.20
C GLY A 196 10.79 -1.71 3.05
N LEU A 197 10.70 -1.59 4.38
CA LEU A 197 11.33 -2.54 5.31
C LEU A 197 10.75 -3.97 5.21
N TRP A 198 9.50 -4.11 4.81
CA TRP A 198 8.86 -5.40 4.51
C TRP A 198 9.64 -6.18 3.45
N HIS A 199 10.29 -5.51 2.51
CA HIS A 199 11.02 -6.11 1.40
C HIS A 199 12.48 -6.48 1.73
N VAL A 200 12.92 -6.35 2.99
CA VAL A 200 14.28 -6.77 3.40
C VAL A 200 14.48 -8.26 3.15
N LEU A 201 13.57 -9.14 3.59
CA LEU A 201 13.72 -10.60 3.40
C LEU A 201 13.69 -10.96 1.90
N PRO A 202 12.71 -10.54 1.09
CA PRO A 202 12.73 -10.81 -0.35
C PRO A 202 13.97 -10.28 -1.09
N SER A 203 14.62 -9.21 -0.57
CA SER A 203 15.83 -8.65 -1.19
C SER A 203 17.09 -9.51 -0.98
N LEU A 204 17.10 -10.42 -0.01
CA LEU A 204 18.19 -11.37 0.19
C LEU A 204 18.26 -12.38 -0.96
N ASP A 205 17.11 -12.86 -1.44
CA ASP A 205 17.03 -13.74 -2.60
C ASP A 205 17.49 -13.01 -3.88
N LEU A 206 17.12 -11.73 -4.03
CA LEU A 206 17.61 -10.91 -5.13
C LEU A 206 19.14 -10.78 -5.12
N ALA A 207 19.76 -10.56 -3.97
CA ALA A 207 21.21 -10.50 -3.83
C ALA A 207 21.86 -11.84 -4.17
N ALA A 208 21.20 -12.95 -3.80
CA ALA A 208 21.70 -14.30 -4.05
C ALA A 208 21.56 -14.75 -5.51
N SER A 209 20.62 -14.19 -6.28
CA SER A 209 20.34 -14.57 -7.67
C SER A 209 20.97 -13.64 -8.72
N ASN A 210 21.22 -12.37 -8.39
CA ASN A 210 21.70 -11.36 -9.34
C ASN A 210 23.23 -11.32 -9.43
N THR A 211 23.79 -11.70 -10.61
CA THR A 211 25.24 -11.74 -10.85
C THR A 211 25.92 -10.40 -10.65
N ALA A 212 25.31 -9.30 -11.12
CA ALA A 212 25.89 -7.96 -11.00
C ALA A 212 26.04 -7.52 -9.53
N LEU A 213 25.16 -7.99 -8.64
CA LEU A 213 25.27 -7.75 -7.21
C LEU A 213 26.31 -8.65 -6.54
N LYS A 214 26.44 -9.92 -6.99
CA LYS A 214 27.45 -10.84 -6.47
C LYS A 214 28.87 -10.36 -6.77
N ASP A 215 29.08 -9.73 -7.92
CA ASP A 215 30.40 -9.27 -8.37
C ASP A 215 30.83 -7.93 -7.74
N LEU A 216 30.00 -7.33 -6.88
CA LEU A 216 30.38 -6.10 -6.18
C LEU A 216 31.51 -6.38 -5.17
N PRO A 217 32.56 -5.51 -5.15
CA PRO A 217 33.69 -5.70 -4.25
C PRO A 217 33.29 -5.55 -2.79
N PHE A 218 34.11 -6.11 -1.88
CA PHE A 218 33.95 -6.01 -0.43
C PHE A 218 32.61 -6.54 0.13
N GLY A 219 31.93 -7.43 -0.58
CA GLY A 219 30.64 -7.97 -0.14
C GLY A 219 29.48 -6.96 -0.15
N LEU A 220 29.60 -5.88 -0.94
CA LEU A 220 28.59 -4.82 -1.01
C LEU A 220 27.27 -5.25 -1.69
N GLY A 221 27.22 -6.41 -2.35
CA GLY A 221 26.03 -6.88 -3.08
C GLY A 221 24.79 -6.96 -2.21
N VAL A 222 24.87 -7.59 -1.04
CA VAL A 222 23.74 -7.73 -0.12
C VAL A 222 23.29 -6.36 0.43
N PRO A 223 24.15 -5.51 0.99
CA PRO A 223 23.72 -4.18 1.45
C PRO A 223 23.09 -3.32 0.35
N VAL A 224 23.64 -3.36 -0.85
CA VAL A 224 23.11 -2.60 -2.00
C VAL A 224 21.75 -3.14 -2.43
N ALA A 225 21.56 -4.47 -2.50
CA ALA A 225 20.28 -5.07 -2.81
C ALA A 225 19.20 -4.68 -1.77
N ILE A 226 19.52 -4.77 -0.48
CA ILE A 226 18.60 -4.39 0.59
C ILE A 226 18.26 -2.90 0.50
N ALA A 227 19.27 -2.02 0.45
CA ALA A 227 19.04 -0.58 0.43
C ALA A 227 18.24 -0.14 -0.82
N GLY A 228 18.59 -0.68 -1.98
CA GLY A 228 17.90 -0.42 -3.24
C GLY A 228 16.45 -0.90 -3.23
N SER A 229 16.21 -2.12 -2.77
CA SER A 229 14.88 -2.71 -2.65
C SER A 229 14.02 -1.91 -1.67
N VAL A 230 14.52 -1.62 -0.48
CA VAL A 230 13.81 -0.84 0.56
C VAL A 230 13.46 0.56 0.02
N ALA A 231 14.41 1.25 -0.62
CA ALA A 231 14.16 2.60 -1.15
C ALA A 231 13.14 2.56 -2.31
N ALA A 232 13.31 1.66 -3.28
CA ALA A 232 12.42 1.54 -4.43
C ALA A 232 10.99 1.19 -4.01
N THR A 233 10.83 0.22 -3.12
CA THR A 233 9.50 -0.22 -2.64
C THR A 233 8.85 0.81 -1.72
N ALA A 234 9.63 1.57 -0.90
CA ALA A 234 9.10 2.70 -0.14
C ALA A 234 8.56 3.81 -1.08
N VAL A 235 9.28 4.15 -2.14
CA VAL A 235 8.84 5.12 -3.15
C VAL A 235 7.61 4.61 -3.90
N ALA A 236 7.60 3.37 -4.37
CA ALA A 236 6.42 2.74 -4.96
C ALA A 236 5.24 2.76 -3.99
N GLY A 237 5.51 2.49 -2.72
CA GLY A 237 4.55 2.56 -1.62
C GLY A 237 3.86 3.92 -1.49
N LEU A 238 4.60 5.01 -1.67
CA LEU A 238 4.04 6.36 -1.72
C LEU A 238 3.15 6.55 -2.95
N GLY A 239 3.57 6.06 -4.12
CA GLY A 239 2.77 6.08 -5.35
C GLY A 239 1.42 5.37 -5.18
N PHE A 240 1.42 4.16 -4.61
CA PHE A 240 0.20 3.41 -4.29
C PHE A 240 -0.67 4.16 -3.28
N THR A 241 -0.06 4.79 -2.27
CA THR A 241 -0.77 5.58 -1.27
C THR A 241 -1.41 6.83 -1.89
N CYS A 242 -0.72 7.53 -2.81
CA CYS A 242 -1.29 8.63 -3.57
C CYS A 242 -2.52 8.20 -4.37
N LEU A 243 -2.42 7.07 -5.07
CA LEU A 243 -3.53 6.52 -5.86
C LEU A 243 -4.72 6.13 -4.97
N ARG A 244 -4.44 5.47 -3.82
CA ARG A 244 -5.43 5.14 -2.81
C ARG A 244 -6.13 6.40 -2.28
N ASN A 245 -5.39 7.45 -1.96
CA ASN A 245 -5.93 8.69 -1.45
C ASN A 245 -6.77 9.41 -2.51
N ARG A 246 -6.31 9.45 -3.75
CA ARG A 246 -7.03 10.05 -4.89
C ARG A 246 -8.36 9.36 -5.17
N SER A 247 -8.38 8.04 -5.14
CA SER A 247 -9.57 7.23 -5.40
C SER A 247 -10.50 7.09 -4.19
N GLY A 248 -9.96 7.20 -2.97
CA GLY A 248 -10.65 6.86 -1.74
C GLY A 248 -10.87 5.36 -1.52
N SER A 249 -10.26 4.49 -2.34
CA SER A 249 -10.51 3.05 -2.36
C SER A 249 -9.23 2.23 -2.43
N LEU A 250 -9.18 1.08 -1.75
CA LEU A 250 -8.12 0.08 -1.89
C LEU A 250 -8.13 -0.62 -3.26
N VAL A 251 -9.27 -0.60 -3.97
CA VAL A 251 -9.35 -1.20 -5.32
C VAL A 251 -8.31 -0.59 -6.27
N ALA A 252 -8.06 0.72 -6.15
CA ALA A 252 -7.12 1.38 -7.05
C ALA A 252 -5.67 0.90 -6.91
N PRO A 253 -5.04 0.92 -5.72
CA PRO A 253 -3.69 0.39 -5.59
C PRO A 253 -3.62 -1.13 -5.76
N VAL A 254 -4.67 -1.90 -5.42
CA VAL A 254 -4.74 -3.34 -5.71
C VAL A 254 -4.62 -3.60 -7.21
N LEU A 255 -5.38 -2.88 -8.05
CA LEU A 255 -5.31 -3.04 -9.51
C LEU A 255 -3.95 -2.62 -10.07
N LEU A 256 -3.38 -1.51 -9.59
CA LEU A 256 -2.06 -1.06 -10.03
C LEU A 256 -0.97 -2.06 -9.62
N HIS A 257 -0.95 -2.52 -8.38
CA HIS A 257 0.04 -3.46 -7.88
C HIS A 257 -0.05 -4.81 -8.60
N TRP A 258 -1.28 -5.31 -8.78
CA TRP A 258 -1.49 -6.52 -9.57
C TRP A 258 -1.02 -6.36 -11.03
N ALA A 259 -1.29 -5.22 -11.65
CA ALA A 259 -0.81 -4.94 -13.00
C ALA A 259 0.72 -4.92 -13.08
N ILE A 260 1.42 -4.33 -12.10
CA ILE A 260 2.89 -4.31 -12.05
C ILE A 260 3.43 -5.74 -11.98
N ASN A 261 3.01 -6.51 -10.99
CA ASN A 261 3.54 -7.85 -10.76
C ASN A 261 3.08 -8.83 -11.85
N GLY A 262 1.79 -8.78 -12.23
CA GLY A 262 1.23 -9.67 -13.25
C GLY A 262 1.76 -9.42 -14.65
N SER A 263 1.86 -8.14 -15.07
CA SER A 263 2.44 -7.85 -16.40
C SER A 263 3.94 -8.13 -16.43
N GLY A 264 4.65 -7.94 -15.32
CA GLY A 264 6.06 -8.28 -15.22
C GLY A 264 6.33 -9.76 -15.46
N ILE A 265 5.63 -10.66 -14.77
CA ILE A 265 5.82 -12.11 -14.95
C ILE A 265 5.35 -12.60 -16.31
N VAL A 266 4.27 -12.03 -16.86
CA VAL A 266 3.80 -12.35 -18.23
C VAL A 266 4.83 -11.91 -19.27
N ALA A 267 5.36 -10.69 -19.14
CA ALA A 267 6.41 -10.19 -20.03
C ALA A 267 7.67 -11.06 -19.94
N ALA A 268 8.09 -11.42 -18.72
CA ALA A 268 9.22 -12.32 -18.51
C ALA A 268 9.02 -13.68 -19.18
N TRP A 269 7.84 -14.24 -19.05
CA TRP A 269 7.50 -15.51 -19.70
C TRP A 269 7.54 -15.40 -21.23
N ILE A 270 6.95 -14.35 -21.82
CA ILE A 270 6.96 -14.11 -23.28
C ILE A 270 8.38 -13.93 -23.82
N VAL A 271 9.24 -13.26 -23.07
CA VAL A 271 10.62 -12.96 -23.51
C VAL A 271 11.49 -14.23 -23.51
N GLN A 272 11.17 -15.21 -22.65
CA GLN A 272 11.97 -16.43 -22.44
C GLN A 272 11.44 -17.65 -23.19
N HIS A 273 10.22 -17.59 -23.75
CA HIS A 273 9.58 -18.67 -24.54
C HIS A 273 9.31 -18.21 -25.96
#